data_a8f08588008476280b88fdf28eba4256
#
_entry.id   a8f08588008476280b88fdf28eba4256
#
_cell.length_a   1.000
_cell.length_b   1.000
_cell.length_c   1.000
_cell.angle_alpha   90.00
_cell.angle_beta   90.00
_cell.angle_gamma   90.00
#
_symmetry.space_group_name_H-M   'P 1'
#
loop_
_entity.id
_entity.type
_entity.pdbx_description
1 polymer ?
#
loop_
_entity_poly.entity_id
_entity_poly.type
_entity_poly.pdbx_seq_one_letter_code
_entity_poly.pdbx_strand_id
1 'polypeptide(L)'
;MRAFRSELLKFRRWSVLAGSGVMIAATAFIAYLTFHQITSGATGPELTPLIQAFPTTQGLITVIGQGRSLIIAIALIMVTSNIAAEWSQGTLRNLLVREPGRLRLLAGKMLALVLFVTISLALTLLISAALIIVAAQSQGISTAAWTSSEGMRADLRFFGNEVLCLVGMSLLGMLIAVLTRSIGAAVGIALAYVLVPEGLIAVVWRDGAEWLPVRVFNYLPGSTVPAAVGPTPPQGYTAALLVALLWMTGFVVVSAVVFWHQDINA
;
A
#
# COMPACT_ATOMS: atom_id res chain seq x y z
N MET A 1 -15.10 13.38 -16.26
CA MET A 1 -13.70 13.51 -16.71
C MET A 1 -12.97 14.76 -16.18
N ARG A 2 -13.63 15.93 -15.97
CA ARG A 2 -12.96 17.15 -15.44
C ARG A 2 -12.42 16.95 -14.01
N ALA A 3 -13.20 16.34 -13.11
CA ALA A 3 -12.79 16.04 -11.74
C ALA A 3 -11.52 15.16 -11.71
N PHE A 4 -11.47 14.08 -12.47
CA PHE A 4 -10.29 13.21 -12.57
C PHE A 4 -9.04 13.96 -13.05
N ARG A 5 -9.15 14.80 -14.11
CA ARG A 5 -8.02 15.59 -14.61
C ARG A 5 -7.51 16.60 -13.58
N SER A 6 -8.42 17.24 -12.83
CA SER A 6 -8.02 18.17 -11.76
C SER A 6 -7.29 17.47 -10.62
N GLU A 7 -7.67 16.24 -10.30
CA GLU A 7 -6.99 15.42 -9.29
C GLU A 7 -5.59 14.98 -9.75
N LEU A 8 -5.44 14.59 -11.02
CA LEU A 8 -4.11 14.22 -11.57
C LEU A 8 -3.12 15.39 -11.50
N LEU A 9 -3.59 16.64 -11.69
CA LEU A 9 -2.72 17.81 -11.57
C LEU A 9 -2.21 18.03 -10.14
N LYS A 10 -2.94 17.57 -9.12
CA LYS A 10 -2.51 17.65 -7.71
C LYS A 10 -1.31 16.74 -7.43
N PHE A 11 -1.15 15.64 -8.17
CA PHE A 11 0.01 14.76 -8.02
C PHE A 11 1.32 15.39 -8.49
N ARG A 12 1.28 16.49 -9.22
CA ARG A 12 2.46 17.31 -9.55
C ARG A 12 2.89 18.24 -8.41
N ARG A 13 2.15 18.28 -7.29
CA ARG A 13 2.56 19.08 -6.14
C ARG A 13 3.84 18.51 -5.54
N TRP A 14 4.74 19.41 -5.17
CA TRP A 14 6.04 19.04 -4.59
C TRP A 14 5.92 18.10 -3.40
N SER A 15 4.94 18.30 -2.53
CA SER A 15 4.71 17.42 -1.36
C SER A 15 4.38 15.98 -1.74
N VAL A 16 3.65 15.77 -2.83
CA VAL A 16 3.28 14.44 -3.33
C VAL A 16 4.47 13.76 -3.99
N LEU A 17 5.22 14.51 -4.81
CA LEU A 17 6.45 14.01 -5.42
C LEU A 17 7.51 13.68 -4.37
N ALA A 18 7.67 14.53 -3.35
CA ALA A 18 8.57 14.28 -2.23
C ALA A 18 8.16 13.02 -1.45
N GLY A 19 6.87 12.84 -1.15
CA GLY A 19 6.36 11.63 -0.50
C GLY A 19 6.63 10.36 -1.30
N SER A 20 6.41 10.38 -2.62
CA SER A 20 6.76 9.25 -3.50
C SER A 20 8.27 9.02 -3.53
N GLY A 21 9.07 10.07 -3.57
CA GLY A 21 10.54 9.98 -3.50
C GLY A 21 11.03 9.37 -2.18
N VAL A 22 10.43 9.75 -1.05
CA VAL A 22 10.72 9.14 0.26
C VAL A 22 10.34 7.67 0.28
N MET A 23 9.18 7.30 -0.28
CA MET A 23 8.74 5.91 -0.36
C MET A 23 9.74 5.06 -1.17
N ILE A 24 10.16 5.54 -2.34
CA ILE A 24 11.15 4.88 -3.18
C ILE A 24 12.48 4.73 -2.43
N ALA A 25 13.00 5.82 -1.88
CA ALA A 25 14.30 5.83 -1.19
C ALA A 25 14.30 4.92 0.04
N ALA A 26 13.25 4.97 0.86
CA ALA A 26 13.15 4.15 2.06
C ALA A 26 13.03 2.66 1.72
N THR A 27 12.21 2.30 0.73
CA THR A 27 12.07 0.90 0.29
C THR A 27 13.36 0.37 -0.32
N ALA A 28 13.99 1.15 -1.21
CA ALA A 28 15.26 0.79 -1.82
C ALA A 28 16.38 0.63 -0.78
N PHE A 29 16.40 1.49 0.23
CA PHE A 29 17.37 1.42 1.33
C PHE A 29 17.17 0.15 2.17
N ILE A 30 15.94 -0.18 2.56
CA ILE A 30 15.67 -1.43 3.31
C ILE A 30 16.00 -2.65 2.46
N ALA A 31 15.62 -2.66 1.18
CA ALA A 31 15.98 -3.74 0.27
C ALA A 31 17.50 -3.92 0.18
N TYR A 32 18.25 -2.82 0.07
CA TYR A 32 19.72 -2.86 0.05
C TYR A 32 20.30 -3.37 1.37
N LEU A 33 19.78 -2.93 2.52
CA LEU A 33 20.22 -3.45 3.84
C LEU A 33 19.95 -4.95 3.97
N THR A 34 18.77 -5.42 3.56
CA THR A 34 18.43 -6.84 3.57
C THR A 34 19.35 -7.64 2.65
N PHE A 35 19.58 -7.15 1.43
CA PHE A 35 20.53 -7.74 0.51
C PHE A 35 21.93 -7.83 1.12
N HIS A 36 22.41 -6.76 1.72
CA HIS A 36 23.72 -6.73 2.39
C HIS A 36 23.81 -7.72 3.56
N GLN A 37 22.77 -7.82 4.38
CA GLN A 37 22.71 -8.80 5.48
C GLN A 37 22.81 -10.24 4.96
N ILE A 38 22.07 -10.57 3.88
CA ILE A 38 22.12 -11.92 3.28
C ILE A 38 23.51 -12.22 2.72
N THR A 39 24.13 -11.27 2.02
CA THR A 39 25.42 -11.48 1.33
C THR A 39 26.63 -11.37 2.23
N SER A 40 26.55 -10.69 3.38
CA SER A 40 27.63 -10.60 4.37
C SER A 40 27.72 -11.81 5.29
N GLY A 41 26.87 -12.83 5.10
CA GLY A 41 26.88 -14.05 5.95
C GLY A 41 26.28 -13.84 7.33
N ALA A 42 25.46 -12.81 7.53
CA ALA A 42 24.72 -12.64 8.75
C ALA A 42 23.80 -13.84 9.01
N THR A 43 23.77 -14.32 10.25
CA THR A 43 22.96 -15.48 10.66
C THR A 43 21.94 -15.08 11.71
N GLY A 44 20.75 -15.67 11.63
CA GLY A 44 19.68 -15.44 12.60
C GLY A 44 18.40 -16.15 12.18
N PRO A 45 17.52 -16.48 13.15
CA PRO A 45 16.28 -17.19 12.85
C PRO A 45 15.38 -16.43 11.86
N GLU A 46 15.42 -15.09 11.89
CA GLU A 46 14.65 -14.24 10.98
C GLU A 46 15.24 -14.18 9.58
N LEU A 47 16.56 -14.36 9.43
CA LEU A 47 17.24 -14.33 8.14
C LEU A 47 17.20 -15.67 7.41
N THR A 48 17.01 -16.78 8.12
CA THR A 48 17.01 -18.12 7.53
C THR A 48 16.02 -18.26 6.36
N PRO A 49 14.74 -17.88 6.48
CA PRO A 49 13.81 -17.96 5.35
C PRO A 49 14.19 -17.03 4.19
N LEU A 50 14.79 -15.87 4.48
CA LEU A 50 15.28 -14.93 3.46
C LEU A 50 16.45 -15.52 2.68
N ILE A 51 17.42 -16.09 3.39
CA ILE A 51 18.61 -16.75 2.79
C ILE A 51 18.19 -17.92 1.91
N GLN A 52 17.21 -18.73 2.35
CA GLN A 52 16.72 -19.87 1.57
C GLN A 52 15.96 -19.43 0.30
N ALA A 53 15.18 -18.37 0.39
CA ALA A 53 14.41 -17.83 -0.74
C ALA A 53 15.28 -17.07 -1.75
N PHE A 54 16.40 -16.50 -1.31
CA PHE A 54 17.25 -15.61 -2.10
C PHE A 54 17.73 -16.20 -3.43
N PRO A 55 18.23 -17.46 -3.54
CA PRO A 55 18.65 -18.05 -4.79
C PRO A 55 17.51 -18.49 -5.70
N THR A 56 16.25 -18.42 -5.25
CA THR A 56 15.08 -18.88 -6.00
C THR A 56 14.52 -17.78 -6.90
N THR A 57 13.51 -18.13 -7.71
CA THR A 57 12.73 -17.18 -8.54
C THR A 57 12.01 -16.10 -7.72
N GLN A 58 11.90 -16.28 -6.40
CA GLN A 58 11.27 -15.34 -5.48
C GLN A 58 12.27 -14.45 -4.71
N GLY A 59 13.57 -14.62 -4.96
CA GLY A 59 14.61 -13.94 -4.21
C GLY A 59 14.55 -12.42 -4.27
N LEU A 60 14.26 -11.88 -5.45
CA LEU A 60 14.12 -10.44 -5.64
C LEU A 60 12.97 -9.85 -4.77
N ILE A 61 11.80 -10.48 -4.83
CA ILE A 61 10.62 -10.05 -4.06
C ILE A 61 10.86 -10.20 -2.56
N THR A 62 11.56 -11.26 -2.15
CA THR A 62 11.88 -11.51 -0.75
C THR A 62 12.69 -10.37 -0.16
N VAL A 63 13.66 -9.84 -0.91
CA VAL A 63 14.48 -8.71 -0.48
C VAL A 63 13.70 -7.40 -0.48
N ILE A 64 12.97 -7.09 -1.56
CA ILE A 64 12.21 -5.85 -1.68
C ILE A 64 11.01 -5.83 -0.73
N GLY A 65 10.38 -6.98 -0.51
CA GLY A 65 9.22 -7.13 0.34
C GLY A 65 9.45 -6.77 1.81
N GLN A 66 10.71 -6.75 2.28
CA GLN A 66 11.03 -6.29 3.63
C GLN A 66 10.71 -4.80 3.85
N GLY A 67 10.71 -3.99 2.77
CA GLY A 67 10.30 -2.58 2.82
C GLY A 67 8.79 -2.34 2.80
N ARG A 68 7.97 -3.38 2.72
CA ARG A 68 6.52 -3.32 2.51
C ARG A 68 5.76 -2.49 3.56
N SER A 69 6.10 -2.64 4.83
CA SER A 69 5.46 -1.87 5.91
C SER A 69 5.60 -0.35 5.72
N LEU A 70 6.75 0.10 5.21
CA LEU A 70 6.98 1.50 4.90
C LEU A 70 6.19 1.95 3.67
N ILE A 71 6.10 1.11 2.64
CA ILE A 71 5.27 1.40 1.46
C ILE A 71 3.82 1.67 1.90
N ILE A 72 3.25 0.78 2.72
CA ILE A 72 1.88 0.89 3.24
C ILE A 72 1.72 2.17 4.08
N ALA A 73 2.63 2.41 5.03
CA ALA A 73 2.55 3.56 5.93
C ALA A 73 2.64 4.89 5.16
N ILE A 74 3.61 5.03 4.26
CA ILE A 74 3.81 6.26 3.49
C ILE A 74 2.65 6.49 2.52
N ALA A 75 2.19 5.45 1.81
CA ALA A 75 1.04 5.56 0.92
C ALA A 75 -0.23 5.96 1.69
N LEU A 76 -0.46 5.37 2.86
CA LEU A 76 -1.59 5.70 3.72
C LEU A 76 -1.54 7.16 4.18
N ILE A 77 -0.38 7.66 4.64
CA ILE A 77 -0.19 9.07 5.03
C ILE A 77 -0.48 9.99 3.84
N MET A 78 0.10 9.70 2.67
CA MET A 78 -0.06 10.54 1.48
C MET A 78 -1.52 10.63 1.04
N VAL A 79 -2.21 9.50 0.99
CA VAL A 79 -3.61 9.44 0.58
C VAL A 79 -4.52 10.13 1.58
N THR A 80 -4.40 9.74 2.85
CA THR A 80 -5.24 10.26 3.92
C THR A 80 -5.08 11.77 4.09
N SER A 81 -3.82 12.26 4.09
CA SER A 81 -3.55 13.70 4.20
C SER A 81 -4.04 14.48 2.99
N ASN A 82 -3.89 13.94 1.77
CA ASN A 82 -4.36 14.61 0.56
C ASN A 82 -5.88 14.81 0.56
N ILE A 83 -6.62 13.78 0.97
CA ILE A 83 -8.08 13.84 1.06
C ILE A 83 -8.51 14.76 2.19
N ALA A 84 -7.96 14.61 3.40
CA ALA A 84 -8.32 15.42 4.56
C ALA A 84 -7.98 16.92 4.39
N ALA A 85 -6.94 17.25 3.62
CA ALA A 85 -6.54 18.62 3.34
C ALA A 85 -7.63 19.45 2.67
N GLU A 86 -8.51 18.83 1.90
CA GLU A 86 -9.58 19.56 1.22
C GLU A 86 -10.65 20.09 2.18
N TRP A 87 -10.93 19.37 3.27
CA TRP A 87 -11.78 19.87 4.35
C TRP A 87 -11.06 20.94 5.15
N SER A 88 -9.83 20.65 5.59
CA SER A 88 -9.06 21.56 6.43
C SER A 88 -8.75 22.90 5.75
N GLN A 89 -8.64 22.92 4.42
CA GLN A 89 -8.34 24.12 3.64
C GLN A 89 -9.60 24.79 3.04
N GLY A 90 -10.80 24.26 3.31
CA GLY A 90 -12.06 24.79 2.78
C GLY A 90 -12.21 24.72 1.26
N THR A 91 -11.31 23.97 0.58
CA THR A 91 -11.30 23.89 -0.90
C THR A 91 -12.42 23.02 -1.46
N LEU A 92 -13.01 22.16 -0.63
CA LEU A 92 -14.11 21.27 -1.01
C LEU A 92 -15.33 22.03 -1.52
N ARG A 93 -15.68 23.16 -0.88
CA ARG A 93 -16.79 24.02 -1.30
C ARG A 93 -16.59 24.54 -2.74
N ASN A 94 -15.39 25.01 -3.07
CA ASN A 94 -15.06 25.50 -4.40
C ASN A 94 -15.09 24.38 -5.46
N LEU A 95 -14.74 23.16 -5.07
CA LEU A 95 -14.82 22.00 -5.96
C LEU A 95 -16.27 21.62 -6.27
N LEU A 96 -17.17 21.68 -5.29
CA LEU A 96 -18.58 21.36 -5.47
C LEU A 96 -19.35 22.42 -6.27
N VAL A 97 -18.93 23.68 -6.23
CA VAL A 97 -19.47 24.71 -7.13
C VAL A 97 -19.14 24.40 -8.59
N ARG A 98 -17.94 23.86 -8.85
CA ARG A 98 -17.50 23.50 -10.22
C ARG A 98 -18.04 22.14 -10.71
N GLU A 99 -18.27 21.23 -9.80
CA GLU A 99 -18.74 19.86 -10.05
C GLU A 99 -19.84 19.55 -9.03
N PRO A 100 -21.10 19.87 -9.33
CA PRO A 100 -22.21 19.70 -8.37
C PRO A 100 -22.54 18.23 -8.09
N GLY A 101 -22.07 17.30 -8.92
CA GLY A 101 -22.23 15.86 -8.70
C GLY A 101 -21.29 15.31 -7.64
N ARG A 102 -21.69 15.31 -6.36
CA ARG A 102 -20.89 14.83 -5.21
C ARG A 102 -20.28 13.45 -5.43
N LEU A 103 -21.07 12.47 -5.90
CA LEU A 103 -20.58 11.11 -6.17
C LEU A 103 -19.61 11.07 -7.34
N ARG A 104 -19.81 11.90 -8.37
CA ARG A 104 -18.89 12.02 -9.51
C ARG A 104 -17.54 12.59 -9.07
N LEU A 105 -17.55 13.57 -8.18
CA LEU A 105 -16.34 14.12 -7.59
C LEU A 105 -15.59 13.06 -6.79
N LEU A 106 -16.28 12.31 -5.91
CA LEU A 106 -15.69 11.24 -5.10
C LEU A 106 -15.12 10.12 -5.99
N ALA A 107 -15.85 9.67 -7.00
CA ALA A 107 -15.39 8.67 -7.96
C ALA A 107 -14.14 9.15 -8.73
N GLY A 108 -14.10 10.40 -9.16
CA GLY A 108 -12.93 11.00 -9.80
C GLY A 108 -11.69 10.99 -8.90
N LYS A 109 -11.86 11.27 -7.60
CA LYS A 109 -10.80 11.20 -6.60
C LYS A 109 -10.29 9.76 -6.39
N MET A 110 -11.22 8.82 -6.26
CA MET A 110 -10.87 7.41 -6.08
C MET A 110 -10.06 6.88 -7.26
N LEU A 111 -10.51 7.15 -8.50
CA LEU A 111 -9.79 6.72 -9.70
C LEU A 111 -8.40 7.35 -9.79
N ALA A 112 -8.28 8.65 -9.48
CA ALA A 112 -6.98 9.32 -9.46
C ALA A 112 -6.05 8.74 -8.39
N LEU A 113 -6.58 8.44 -7.21
CA LEU A 113 -5.86 7.84 -6.11
C LEU A 113 -5.36 6.43 -6.44
N VAL A 114 -6.24 5.57 -6.99
CA VAL A 114 -5.84 4.22 -7.44
C VAL A 114 -4.72 4.30 -8.46
N LEU A 115 -4.85 5.17 -9.46
CA LEU A 115 -3.82 5.35 -10.47
C LEU A 115 -2.50 5.84 -9.86
N PHE A 116 -2.56 6.81 -8.97
CA PHE A 116 -1.38 7.35 -8.29
C PHE A 116 -0.66 6.29 -7.46
N VAL A 117 -1.38 5.56 -6.61
CA VAL A 117 -0.82 4.51 -5.76
C VAL A 117 -0.18 3.41 -6.62
N THR A 118 -0.85 3.01 -7.70
CA THR A 118 -0.35 1.99 -8.63
C THR A 118 0.95 2.43 -9.31
N ILE A 119 1.01 3.67 -9.82
CA ILE A 119 2.21 4.21 -10.46
C ILE A 119 3.34 4.37 -9.44
N SER A 120 3.06 4.91 -8.26
CA SER A 120 4.07 5.09 -7.21
C SER A 120 4.65 3.75 -6.76
N LEU A 121 3.81 2.72 -6.60
CA LEU A 121 4.26 1.36 -6.29
C LEU A 121 5.12 0.77 -7.42
N ALA A 122 4.66 0.89 -8.67
CA ALA A 122 5.42 0.38 -9.82
C ALA A 122 6.82 1.00 -9.88
N LEU A 123 6.93 2.32 -9.72
CA LEU A 123 8.22 3.01 -9.69
C LEU A 123 9.08 2.54 -8.50
N THR A 124 8.48 2.38 -7.33
CA THR A 124 9.19 1.90 -6.13
C THR A 124 9.78 0.51 -6.34
N LEU A 125 8.97 -0.43 -6.83
CA LEU A 125 9.43 -1.79 -7.06
C LEU A 125 10.46 -1.87 -8.20
N LEU A 126 10.26 -1.15 -9.30
CA LEU A 126 11.20 -1.13 -10.42
C LEU A 126 12.56 -0.55 -10.03
N ILE A 127 12.58 0.57 -9.31
CA ILE A 127 13.84 1.19 -8.88
C ILE A 127 14.55 0.33 -7.85
N SER A 128 13.81 -0.23 -6.88
CA SER A 128 14.39 -1.17 -5.89
C SER A 128 14.93 -2.44 -6.56
N ALA A 129 14.19 -3.00 -7.52
CA ALA A 129 14.64 -4.17 -8.29
C ALA A 129 15.91 -3.88 -9.07
N ALA A 130 15.96 -2.76 -9.79
CA ALA A 130 17.15 -2.35 -10.54
C ALA A 130 18.38 -2.21 -9.62
N LEU A 131 18.20 -1.56 -8.44
CA LEU A 131 19.26 -1.41 -7.46
C LEU A 131 19.81 -2.76 -6.98
N ILE A 132 18.91 -3.69 -6.61
CA ILE A 132 19.32 -5.01 -6.09
C ILE A 132 19.95 -5.86 -7.17
N ILE A 133 19.44 -5.83 -8.42
CA ILE A 133 20.05 -6.56 -9.54
C ILE A 133 21.47 -6.05 -9.83
N VAL A 134 21.66 -4.73 -9.86
CA VAL A 134 22.99 -4.13 -10.07
C VAL A 134 23.94 -4.49 -8.91
N ALA A 135 23.46 -4.42 -7.66
CA ALA A 135 24.26 -4.80 -6.50
C ALA A 135 24.64 -6.29 -6.51
N ALA A 136 23.73 -7.19 -6.92
CA ALA A 136 24.00 -8.61 -7.03
C ALA A 136 25.04 -8.89 -8.11
N GLN A 137 24.90 -8.29 -9.28
CA GLN A 137 25.85 -8.45 -10.39
C GLN A 137 27.25 -7.94 -10.04
N SER A 138 27.36 -6.82 -9.30
CA SER A 138 28.65 -6.28 -8.86
C SER A 138 29.39 -7.21 -7.88
N GLN A 139 28.66 -8.10 -7.20
CA GLN A 139 29.21 -9.13 -6.30
C GLN A 139 29.36 -10.49 -6.98
N GLY A 140 29.13 -10.60 -8.29
CA GLY A 140 29.20 -11.87 -9.03
C GLY A 140 28.06 -12.85 -8.72
N ILE A 141 26.96 -12.38 -8.10
CA ILE A 141 25.80 -13.21 -7.79
C ILE A 141 24.92 -13.33 -9.03
N SER A 142 24.56 -14.57 -9.39
CA SER A 142 23.70 -14.82 -10.53
C SER A 142 22.26 -14.34 -10.29
N THR A 143 21.77 -13.48 -11.16
CA THR A 143 20.38 -12.98 -11.16
C THR A 143 19.48 -13.74 -12.13
N ALA A 144 19.96 -14.82 -12.75
CA ALA A 144 19.24 -15.56 -13.79
C ALA A 144 17.90 -16.13 -13.33
N ALA A 145 17.81 -16.59 -12.06
CA ALA A 145 16.55 -17.07 -11.51
C ALA A 145 15.50 -15.94 -11.40
N TRP A 146 15.90 -14.74 -11.00
CA TRP A 146 15.02 -13.59 -10.81
C TRP A 146 14.48 -13.04 -12.12
N THR A 147 15.34 -13.02 -13.16
CA THR A 147 14.99 -12.51 -14.50
C THR A 147 14.38 -13.57 -15.41
N SER A 148 14.21 -14.81 -14.92
CA SER A 148 13.52 -15.88 -15.64
C SER A 148 12.04 -15.56 -15.86
N SER A 149 11.41 -16.25 -16.82
CA SER A 149 9.96 -16.10 -17.05
C SER A 149 9.11 -16.46 -15.83
N GLU A 150 9.59 -17.36 -14.98
CA GLU A 150 8.95 -17.77 -13.75
C GLU A 150 9.14 -16.70 -12.66
N GLY A 151 10.34 -16.16 -12.50
CA GLY A 151 10.64 -15.04 -11.60
C GLY A 151 9.79 -13.82 -11.95
N MET A 152 9.76 -13.44 -13.22
CA MET A 152 8.95 -12.30 -13.68
C MET A 152 7.43 -12.50 -13.44
N ARG A 153 6.92 -13.74 -13.55
CA ARG A 153 5.54 -14.06 -13.18
C ARG A 153 5.29 -13.93 -11.66
N ALA A 154 6.26 -14.33 -10.85
CA ALA A 154 6.18 -14.16 -9.39
C ALA A 154 6.16 -12.67 -9.02
N ASP A 155 7.03 -11.86 -9.62
CA ASP A 155 7.09 -10.41 -9.43
C ASP A 155 5.78 -9.73 -9.83
N LEU A 156 5.19 -10.13 -10.96
CA LEU A 156 3.93 -9.56 -11.44
C LEU A 156 2.73 -9.93 -10.54
N ARG A 157 2.70 -11.16 -10.02
CA ARG A 157 1.68 -11.59 -9.04
C ARG A 157 1.81 -10.80 -7.74
N PHE A 158 3.03 -10.65 -7.25
CA PHE A 158 3.29 -9.84 -6.06
C PHE A 158 2.84 -8.39 -6.28
N PHE A 159 3.24 -7.77 -7.40
CA PHE A 159 2.81 -6.42 -7.76
C PHE A 159 1.29 -6.27 -7.76
N GLY A 160 0.57 -7.18 -8.42
CA GLY A 160 -0.90 -7.14 -8.47
C GLY A 160 -1.54 -7.24 -7.08
N ASN A 161 -1.05 -8.13 -6.23
CA ASN A 161 -1.55 -8.29 -4.87
C ASN A 161 -1.18 -7.10 -3.96
N GLU A 162 0.00 -6.51 -4.15
CA GLU A 162 0.40 -5.31 -3.42
C GLU A 162 -0.41 -4.09 -3.85
N VAL A 163 -0.77 -3.96 -5.13
CA VAL A 163 -1.73 -2.94 -5.60
C VAL A 163 -3.07 -3.11 -4.89
N LEU A 164 -3.61 -4.32 -4.81
CA LEU A 164 -4.87 -4.57 -4.10
C LEU A 164 -4.77 -4.20 -2.61
N CYS A 165 -3.68 -4.58 -1.95
CA CYS A 165 -3.41 -4.21 -0.57
C CYS A 165 -3.39 -2.69 -0.39
N LEU A 166 -2.59 -1.97 -1.19
CA LEU A 166 -2.46 -0.52 -1.08
C LEU A 166 -3.75 0.23 -1.44
N VAL A 167 -4.50 -0.23 -2.42
CA VAL A 167 -5.81 0.34 -2.75
C VAL A 167 -6.77 0.15 -1.58
N GLY A 168 -6.83 -1.04 -0.99
CA GLY A 168 -7.68 -1.31 0.18
C GLY A 168 -7.32 -0.42 1.37
N MET A 169 -6.03 -0.30 1.70
CA MET A 169 -5.54 0.58 2.76
C MET A 169 -5.83 2.06 2.45
N SER A 170 -5.72 2.45 1.19
CA SER A 170 -6.02 3.82 0.75
C SER A 170 -7.51 4.15 0.88
N LEU A 171 -8.40 3.18 0.60
CA LEU A 171 -9.84 3.35 0.80
C LEU A 171 -10.21 3.45 2.28
N LEU A 172 -9.53 2.71 3.14
CA LEU A 172 -9.64 2.87 4.60
C LEU A 172 -9.19 4.28 5.02
N GLY A 173 -8.03 4.73 4.54
CA GLY A 173 -7.53 6.09 4.78
C GLY A 173 -8.50 7.17 4.29
N MET A 174 -9.13 6.98 3.13
CA MET A 174 -10.17 7.87 2.60
C MET A 174 -11.38 7.92 3.52
N LEU A 175 -11.87 6.77 4.01
CA LEU A 175 -12.99 6.71 4.94
C LEU A 175 -12.69 7.51 6.22
N ILE A 176 -11.51 7.29 6.81
CA ILE A 176 -11.08 8.00 8.02
C ILE A 176 -10.98 9.51 7.76
N ALA A 177 -10.43 9.92 6.60
CA ALA A 177 -10.32 11.33 6.23
C ALA A 177 -11.70 12.01 6.08
N VAL A 178 -12.66 11.32 5.46
CA VAL A 178 -14.05 11.81 5.32
C VAL A 178 -14.75 11.96 6.68
N LEU A 179 -14.50 11.05 7.62
CA LEU A 179 -15.08 11.07 8.96
C LEU A 179 -14.49 12.18 9.83
N THR A 180 -13.17 12.33 9.81
CA THR A 180 -12.44 13.22 10.72
C THR A 180 -12.36 14.68 10.25
N ARG A 181 -12.37 14.92 8.95
CA ARG A 181 -12.27 16.25 8.30
C ARG A 181 -11.02 17.08 8.72
N SER A 182 -10.05 16.45 9.33
CA SER A 182 -8.83 17.06 9.85
C SER A 182 -7.62 16.24 9.43
N ILE A 183 -6.57 16.89 8.92
CA ILE A 183 -5.35 16.19 8.47
C ILE A 183 -4.69 15.43 9.62
N GLY A 184 -4.49 16.11 10.76
CA GLY A 184 -3.81 15.51 11.91
C GLY A 184 -4.58 14.33 12.49
N ALA A 185 -5.90 14.48 12.70
CA ALA A 185 -6.75 13.41 13.20
C ALA A 185 -6.83 12.24 12.20
N ALA A 186 -6.99 12.53 10.90
CA ALA A 186 -7.11 11.51 9.88
C ALA A 186 -5.83 10.64 9.80
N VAL A 187 -4.67 11.28 9.69
CA VAL A 187 -3.39 10.57 9.61
C VAL A 187 -3.08 9.83 10.90
N GLY A 188 -3.30 10.48 12.06
CA GLY A 188 -3.07 9.85 13.37
C GLY A 188 -3.92 8.61 13.59
N ILE A 189 -5.23 8.69 13.31
CA ILE A 189 -6.15 7.53 13.45
C ILE A 189 -5.82 6.44 12.44
N ALA A 190 -5.52 6.79 11.18
CA ALA A 190 -5.19 5.81 10.15
C ALA A 190 -3.93 5.03 10.51
N LEU A 191 -2.86 5.70 10.94
CA LEU A 191 -1.63 5.04 11.38
C LEU A 191 -1.84 4.23 12.66
N ALA A 192 -2.53 4.81 13.66
CA ALA A 192 -2.84 4.10 14.90
C ALA A 192 -3.62 2.82 14.60
N TYR A 193 -4.60 2.85 13.70
CA TYR A 193 -5.39 1.69 13.31
C TYR A 193 -4.54 0.60 12.66
N VAL A 194 -3.64 0.96 11.74
CA VAL A 194 -2.76 -0.01 11.06
C VAL A 194 -1.76 -0.65 12.02
N LEU A 195 -1.28 0.10 13.01
CA LEU A 195 -0.20 -0.37 13.89
C LEU A 195 -0.68 -1.18 15.10
N VAL A 196 -1.87 -0.92 15.63
CA VAL A 196 -2.23 -1.39 16.98
C VAL A 196 -3.50 -2.25 17.06
N PRO A 197 -4.71 -1.83 16.62
CA PRO A 197 -5.96 -2.44 17.04
C PRO A 197 -6.11 -3.91 16.69
N GLU A 198 -5.77 -4.29 15.44
CA GLU A 198 -5.98 -5.66 14.98
C GLU A 198 -5.08 -6.67 15.68
N GLY A 199 -3.88 -6.23 16.11
CA GLY A 199 -3.01 -7.03 16.97
C GLY A 199 -3.61 -7.28 18.34
N LEU A 200 -4.19 -6.26 18.96
CA LEU A 200 -4.86 -6.37 20.26
C LEU A 200 -6.15 -7.20 20.16
N ILE A 201 -6.94 -7.01 19.12
CA ILE A 201 -8.16 -7.79 18.88
C ILE A 201 -7.82 -9.29 18.75
N ALA A 202 -6.70 -9.61 18.08
CA ALA A 202 -6.27 -11.00 17.92
C ALA A 202 -5.90 -11.70 19.24
N VAL A 203 -5.56 -10.97 20.27
CA VAL A 203 -5.31 -11.56 21.62
C VAL A 203 -6.61 -12.06 22.24
N VAL A 204 -7.71 -11.33 22.03
CA VAL A 204 -9.02 -11.61 22.63
C VAL A 204 -9.89 -12.48 21.71
N TRP A 205 -9.82 -12.25 20.41
CA TRP A 205 -10.67 -12.91 19.41
C TRP A 205 -9.84 -13.35 18.20
N ARG A 206 -9.12 -14.43 18.36
CA ARG A 206 -8.12 -14.91 17.39
C ARG A 206 -8.77 -15.21 16.03
N ASP A 207 -9.85 -15.98 16.00
CA ASP A 207 -10.48 -16.46 14.77
C ASP A 207 -11.14 -15.31 13.98
N GLY A 208 -11.74 -14.33 14.67
CA GLY A 208 -12.36 -13.19 14.03
C GLY A 208 -11.37 -12.13 13.58
N ALA A 209 -10.22 -12.01 14.26
CA ALA A 209 -9.18 -11.07 13.90
C ALA A 209 -8.58 -11.35 12.51
N GLU A 210 -8.65 -12.59 12.04
CA GLU A 210 -8.16 -12.99 10.72
C GLU A 210 -8.94 -12.35 9.55
N TRP A 211 -10.17 -11.90 9.82
CA TRP A 211 -11.05 -11.27 8.84
C TRP A 211 -11.01 -9.74 8.86
N LEU A 212 -10.22 -9.16 9.77
CA LEU A 212 -10.09 -7.71 9.88
C LEU A 212 -9.33 -7.12 8.68
N PRO A 213 -9.66 -5.88 8.25
CA PRO A 213 -9.20 -5.35 6.98
C PRO A 213 -7.68 -5.28 6.83
N VAL A 214 -6.94 -4.85 7.84
CA VAL A 214 -5.48 -4.74 7.75
C VAL A 214 -4.84 -6.11 7.57
N ARG A 215 -5.31 -7.12 8.31
CA ARG A 215 -4.82 -8.50 8.19
C ARG A 215 -5.14 -9.08 6.82
N VAL A 216 -6.40 -8.94 6.38
CA VAL A 216 -6.85 -9.47 5.10
C VAL A 216 -6.05 -8.85 3.95
N PHE A 217 -5.84 -7.54 3.94
CA PHE A 217 -5.02 -6.88 2.92
C PHE A 217 -3.55 -7.32 2.98
N ASN A 218 -3.01 -7.57 4.18
CA ASN A 218 -1.65 -8.06 4.33
C ASN A 218 -1.48 -9.53 3.90
N TYR A 219 -2.53 -10.34 3.91
CA TYR A 219 -2.51 -11.71 3.44
C TYR A 219 -2.36 -11.84 1.91
N LEU A 220 -2.87 -10.88 1.13
CA LEU A 220 -2.88 -10.99 -0.33
C LEU A 220 -1.47 -11.15 -0.93
N PRO A 221 -0.48 -10.30 -0.63
CA PRO A 221 0.88 -10.49 -1.11
C PRO A 221 1.57 -11.71 -0.49
N GLY A 222 1.31 -12.00 0.79
CA GLY A 222 1.90 -13.13 1.50
C GLY A 222 1.49 -14.51 0.95
N SER A 223 0.38 -14.60 0.22
CA SER A 223 -0.07 -15.87 -0.37
C SER A 223 0.75 -16.31 -1.60
N THR A 224 1.52 -15.40 -2.19
CA THR A 224 2.24 -15.64 -3.46
C THR A 224 3.76 -15.63 -3.30
N VAL A 225 4.24 -15.36 -2.09
CA VAL A 225 5.67 -15.27 -1.75
C VAL A 225 5.95 -16.01 -0.44
N PRO A 226 7.21 -16.34 -0.14
CA PRO A 226 7.58 -17.01 1.11
C PRO A 226 7.04 -16.26 2.34
N ALA A 227 6.78 -16.98 3.42
CA ALA A 227 6.32 -16.44 4.71
C ALA A 227 7.20 -15.29 5.26
N ALA A 228 8.43 -15.15 4.74
CA ALA A 228 9.33 -14.04 5.01
C ALA A 228 8.80 -12.66 4.58
N VAL A 229 7.86 -12.60 3.65
CA VAL A 229 7.35 -11.33 3.10
C VAL A 229 6.02 -10.92 3.72
N GLY A 230 5.26 -11.85 4.23
CA GLY A 230 4.00 -11.56 4.89
C GLY A 230 3.24 -12.81 5.34
N PRO A 231 2.25 -12.65 6.21
CA PRO A 231 1.47 -13.77 6.70
C PRO A 231 0.66 -14.41 5.57
N THR A 232 0.50 -15.74 5.63
CA THR A 232 -0.36 -16.49 4.71
C THR A 232 -1.80 -16.48 5.23
N PRO A 233 -2.82 -16.39 4.34
CA PRO A 233 -4.20 -16.43 4.77
C PRO A 233 -4.57 -17.84 5.24
N PRO A 234 -5.09 -18.02 6.48
CA PRO A 234 -5.39 -19.34 7.04
C PRO A 234 -6.50 -20.06 6.28
N GLN A 235 -7.36 -19.32 5.57
CA GLN A 235 -8.50 -19.86 4.81
C GLN A 235 -8.29 -19.82 3.30
N GLY A 236 -7.06 -19.59 2.87
CA GLY A 236 -6.67 -19.57 1.47
C GLY A 236 -6.88 -18.23 0.78
N TYR A 237 -6.21 -18.09 -0.37
CA TYR A 237 -6.17 -16.83 -1.14
C TYR A 237 -7.54 -16.35 -1.62
N THR A 238 -8.38 -17.25 -2.10
CA THR A 238 -9.71 -16.89 -2.65
C THR A 238 -10.60 -16.27 -1.58
N ALA A 239 -10.63 -16.87 -0.38
CA ALA A 239 -11.40 -16.33 0.73
C ALA A 239 -10.88 -14.95 1.16
N ALA A 240 -9.56 -14.79 1.30
CA ALA A 240 -8.93 -13.51 1.62
C ALA A 240 -9.26 -12.44 0.55
N LEU A 241 -9.21 -12.79 -0.74
CA LEU A 241 -9.56 -11.88 -1.83
C LEU A 241 -11.02 -11.43 -1.78
N LEU A 242 -11.96 -12.36 -1.55
CA LEU A 242 -13.39 -12.03 -1.45
C LEU A 242 -13.66 -11.09 -0.27
N VAL A 243 -13.06 -11.37 0.89
CA VAL A 243 -13.22 -10.51 2.07
C VAL A 243 -12.53 -9.15 1.87
N ALA A 244 -11.38 -9.11 1.20
CA ALA A 244 -10.73 -7.84 0.83
C ALA A 244 -11.64 -6.98 -0.06
N LEU A 245 -12.27 -7.57 -1.08
CA LEU A 245 -13.22 -6.88 -1.96
C LEU A 245 -14.47 -6.41 -1.21
N LEU A 246 -14.95 -7.20 -0.24
CA LEU A 246 -16.07 -6.81 0.63
C LEU A 246 -15.71 -5.59 1.47
N TRP A 247 -14.53 -5.57 2.12
CA TRP A 247 -14.04 -4.42 2.87
C TRP A 247 -13.87 -3.18 1.99
N MET A 248 -13.26 -3.33 0.81
CA MET A 248 -13.09 -2.23 -0.15
C MET A 248 -14.44 -1.63 -0.54
N THR A 249 -15.41 -2.47 -0.86
CA THR A 249 -16.79 -2.05 -1.19
C THR A 249 -17.44 -1.34 0.00
N GLY A 250 -17.31 -1.88 1.21
CA GLY A 250 -17.81 -1.27 2.44
C GLY A 250 -17.22 0.12 2.67
N PHE A 251 -15.91 0.28 2.54
CA PHE A 251 -15.23 1.59 2.70
C PHE A 251 -15.73 2.61 1.68
N VAL A 252 -15.91 2.19 0.42
CA VAL A 252 -16.45 3.05 -0.64
C VAL A 252 -17.87 3.48 -0.34
N VAL A 253 -18.75 2.53 -0.02
CA VAL A 253 -20.17 2.80 0.25
C VAL A 253 -20.32 3.71 1.47
N VAL A 254 -19.65 3.39 2.57
CA VAL A 254 -19.74 4.20 3.79
C VAL A 254 -19.18 5.61 3.54
N SER A 255 -18.04 5.74 2.85
CA SER A 255 -17.49 7.04 2.47
C SER A 255 -18.45 7.84 1.59
N ALA A 256 -19.11 7.20 0.63
CA ALA A 256 -20.08 7.84 -0.26
C ALA A 256 -21.33 8.32 0.51
N VAL A 257 -21.88 7.48 1.40
CA VAL A 257 -23.04 7.82 2.23
C VAL A 257 -22.72 8.97 3.16
N VAL A 258 -21.60 8.90 3.88
CA VAL A 258 -21.17 9.97 4.79
C VAL A 258 -20.96 11.26 4.00
N PHE A 259 -20.25 11.22 2.89
CA PHE A 259 -20.00 12.39 2.04
C PHE A 259 -21.29 13.00 1.47
N TRP A 260 -22.29 12.17 1.16
CA TRP A 260 -23.58 12.65 0.66
C TRP A 260 -24.37 13.42 1.72
N HIS A 261 -24.38 12.93 2.97
CA HIS A 261 -25.15 13.53 4.07
C HIS A 261 -24.40 14.66 4.81
N GLN A 262 -23.14 14.90 4.46
CA GLN A 262 -22.38 15.96 5.10
C GLN A 262 -22.86 17.36 4.66
N ASP A 263 -23.23 18.18 5.63
CA ASP A 263 -23.43 19.61 5.41
C ASP A 263 -22.07 20.29 5.20
N ILE A 264 -21.93 20.93 4.02
CA ILE A 264 -20.67 21.57 3.60
C ILE A 264 -20.75 23.10 3.91
N ASN A 265 -21.79 23.52 4.60
CA ASN A 265 -22.08 24.93 4.94
C ASN A 265 -21.58 25.34 6.34
N ALA A 266 -20.93 24.45 7.07
CA ALA A 266 -20.37 24.76 8.38
C ALA A 266 -18.89 25.12 8.29
#